data_7020e3fe718da185593501408c368b74
#
_entry.id   7020e3fe718da185593501408c368b74
#
_cell.length_a   1.000
_cell.length_b   1.000
_cell.length_c   1.000
_cell.angle_alpha   90.00
_cell.angle_beta   90.00
_cell.angle_gamma   90.00
#
_symmetry.space_group_name_H-M   'P 1'
#
loop_
_entity.id
_entity.type
_entity.pdbx_description
1 polymer ?
#
loop_
_entity_poly.entity_id
_entity_poly.type
_entity_poly.pdbx_seq_one_letter_code
_entity_poly.pdbx_strand_id
1 'polypeptide(L)' 'TTLCREYPEAYNSKSNLPYYPIPTKENKKLFQKYRNDAEKIKERVAFVGRLADYQYFNMDQAVARGLQFVQKEIL' A
#
# COMPACT_ATOMS: atom_id res chain seq x y z
N THR A 1 -16.31 -5.25 10.07
CA THR A 1 -15.45 -6.42 10.31
C THR A 1 -14.09 -6.22 9.66
N THR A 2 -13.05 -6.51 10.43
CA THR A 2 -11.67 -6.44 9.93
C THR A 2 -11.16 -7.83 9.65
N LEU A 3 -10.60 -8.01 8.47
CA LEU A 3 -9.96 -9.27 8.09
C LEU A 3 -8.47 -9.01 7.85
N CYS A 4 -7.64 -9.88 8.45
CA CYS A 4 -6.20 -9.84 8.22
C CYS A 4 -5.73 -11.25 7.90
N ARG A 5 -5.15 -11.43 6.72
CA ARG A 5 -4.54 -12.69 6.32
C ARG A 5 -3.05 -12.47 6.15
N GLU A 6 -2.28 -13.14 6.98
CA GLU A 6 -0.83 -13.05 6.93
C GLU A 6 -0.23 -14.42 6.65
N TYR A 7 0.74 -14.44 5.77
CA TYR A 7 1.47 -15.65 5.42
C TYR A 7 2.94 -15.43 5.76
N PRO A 8 3.28 -15.51 7.07
CA PRO A 8 4.64 -15.22 7.49
C PRO A 8 5.61 -16.28 6.97
N GLU A 9 6.73 -15.82 6.46
CA GLU A 9 7.82 -16.69 6.05
C GLU A 9 9.16 -15.98 6.28
N ALA A 10 10.20 -16.78 6.48
CA ALA A 10 11.53 -16.22 6.67
C ALA A 10 12.00 -15.54 5.40
N TYR A 11 12.64 -14.36 5.55
CA TYR A 11 13.19 -13.65 4.41
C TYR A 11 14.31 -14.47 3.76
N ASN A 12 14.19 -14.63 2.44
CA ASN A 12 15.21 -15.27 1.63
C ASN A 12 15.33 -14.47 0.33
N SER A 13 16.49 -13.87 0.10
CA SER A 13 16.72 -13.00 -1.04
C SER A 13 16.50 -13.67 -2.41
N LYS A 14 16.48 -14.99 -2.45
CA LYS A 14 16.28 -15.75 -3.70
C LYS A 14 14.81 -16.11 -3.96
N SER A 15 13.98 -16.22 -2.92
CA SER A 15 12.64 -16.77 -3.04
C SER A 15 11.52 -15.82 -2.64
N ASN A 16 11.79 -14.79 -1.85
CA ASN A 16 10.75 -13.84 -1.45
C ASN A 16 11.30 -12.43 -1.30
N LEU A 17 10.39 -11.48 -1.13
CA LEU A 17 10.71 -10.07 -0.93
C LEU A 17 10.36 -9.65 0.49
N PRO A 18 11.09 -8.72 1.09
CA PRO A 18 10.70 -8.16 2.37
C PRO A 18 9.41 -7.34 2.25
N TYR A 19 8.73 -7.13 3.38
CA TYR A 19 7.47 -6.38 3.42
C TYR A 19 7.67 -4.86 3.29
N TYR A 20 8.76 -4.41 2.72
CA TYR A 20 9.02 -2.98 2.53
C TYR A 20 8.94 -2.62 1.06
N PRO A 21 8.41 -1.44 0.73
CA PRO A 21 8.49 -0.96 -0.64
C PRO A 21 9.95 -0.78 -1.08
N ILE A 22 10.26 -1.25 -2.27
CA ILE A 22 11.59 -1.08 -2.85
C ILE A 22 11.44 -0.13 -4.04
N PRO A 23 11.92 1.13 -3.92
CA PRO A 23 11.63 2.18 -4.90
C PRO A 23 12.54 2.11 -6.12
N THR A 24 12.42 1.06 -6.91
CA THR A 24 13.08 0.99 -8.21
C THR A 24 12.16 1.52 -9.30
N LYS A 25 12.74 1.85 -10.47
CA LYS A 25 11.92 2.28 -11.60
C LYS A 25 10.94 1.21 -12.05
N GLU A 26 11.37 -0.04 -12.05
CA GLU A 26 10.54 -1.18 -12.42
C GLU A 26 9.37 -1.37 -11.45
N ASN A 27 9.65 -1.28 -10.16
CA ASN A 27 8.62 -1.41 -9.13
C ASN A 27 7.64 -0.25 -9.17
N LYS A 28 8.09 0.96 -9.46
CA LYS A 28 7.21 2.12 -9.62
C LYS A 28 6.27 1.96 -10.81
N LYS A 29 6.77 1.41 -11.91
CA LYS A 29 5.93 1.13 -13.08
C LYS A 29 4.89 0.06 -12.76
N LEU A 30 5.29 -0.99 -12.07
CA LEU A 30 4.37 -2.04 -11.64
C LEU A 30 3.32 -1.49 -10.67
N PHE A 31 3.74 -0.68 -9.71
CA PHE A 31 2.81 -0.02 -8.80
C PHE A 31 1.79 0.83 -9.56
N GLN A 32 2.21 1.56 -10.57
CA GLN A 32 1.30 2.38 -11.36
C GLN A 32 0.22 1.55 -12.05
N LYS A 33 0.56 0.35 -12.50
CA LYS A 33 -0.43 -0.57 -13.08
C LYS A 33 -1.49 -0.98 -12.04
N TYR A 34 -1.06 -1.32 -10.84
CA TYR A 34 -2.00 -1.62 -9.74
C TYR A 34 -2.84 -0.42 -9.38
N ARG A 35 -2.24 0.77 -9.38
CA ARG A 35 -2.97 2.01 -9.07
C ARG A 35 -4.05 2.30 -10.11
N ASN A 36 -3.76 2.06 -11.37
CA ASN A 36 -4.73 2.22 -12.45
C ASN A 36 -5.90 1.25 -12.28
N ASP A 37 -5.62 0.02 -11.88
CA ASP A 37 -6.69 -0.96 -11.61
C ASP A 37 -7.50 -0.57 -10.37
N ALA A 38 -6.86 -0.03 -9.36
CA ALA A 38 -7.55 0.44 -8.15
C ALA A 38 -8.54 1.57 -8.44
N GLU A 39 -8.21 2.45 -9.39
CA GLU A 39 -9.11 3.54 -9.77
C GLU A 39 -10.46 3.04 -10.32
N LYS A 40 -10.47 1.86 -10.92
CA LYS A 40 -11.70 1.29 -11.48
C LYS A 40 -12.72 0.89 -10.41
N ILE A 41 -12.28 0.69 -9.17
CA ILE A 41 -13.15 0.25 -8.07
C ILE A 41 -13.13 1.23 -6.90
N LYS A 42 -12.68 2.46 -7.12
CA LYS A 42 -12.54 3.46 -6.05
C LYS A 42 -13.83 3.82 -5.34
N GLU A 43 -14.97 3.60 -5.97
CA GLU A 43 -16.27 3.87 -5.35
C GLU A 43 -16.63 2.85 -4.28
N ARG A 44 -16.05 1.67 -4.34
CA ARG A 44 -16.34 0.57 -3.42
C ARG A 44 -15.22 0.24 -2.47
N VAL A 45 -13.96 0.48 -2.88
CA VAL A 45 -12.78 0.07 -2.13
C VAL A 45 -11.78 1.21 -2.11
N ALA A 46 -11.24 1.48 -0.94
CA ALA A 46 -10.17 2.44 -0.75
C ALA A 46 -8.87 1.72 -0.39
N PHE A 47 -7.77 2.19 -0.95
CA PHE A 47 -6.44 1.64 -0.68
C PHE A 47 -5.60 2.73 -0.03
N VAL A 48 -5.21 2.50 1.23
CA VAL A 48 -4.51 3.51 2.04
C VAL A 48 -3.42 2.82 2.86
N GLY A 49 -2.28 3.46 2.99
CA GLY A 49 -1.20 2.98 3.83
C GLY A 49 0.09 2.76 3.06
N ARG A 50 1.10 2.27 3.77
CA ARG A 50 2.45 2.11 3.23
C ARG A 50 2.50 1.29 1.95
N LEU A 51 1.86 0.13 1.95
CA LEU A 51 1.87 -0.75 0.77
C LEU A 51 0.94 -0.23 -0.31
N ALA A 52 -0.21 0.30 0.07
CA ALA A 52 -1.18 0.83 -0.89
C ALA A 52 -0.64 2.04 -1.65
N ASP A 53 0.10 2.90 -0.97
CA ASP A 53 0.75 4.07 -1.58
C ASP A 53 2.15 3.74 -2.11
N TYR A 54 2.64 2.56 -1.82
CA TYR A 54 3.95 2.03 -2.18
C TYR A 54 5.08 3.00 -1.83
N GLN A 55 5.06 3.50 -0.58
CA GLN A 55 6.05 4.42 -0.06
C GLN A 55 6.48 3.99 1.34
N TYR A 56 7.72 4.30 1.69
CA TYR A 56 8.18 4.09 3.05
C TYR A 56 7.71 5.28 3.90
N PHE A 57 6.74 5.00 4.78
CA PHE A 57 6.26 5.99 5.75
C PHE A 57 6.78 5.69 7.14
N ASN A 58 7.20 6.71 7.87
CA ASN A 58 7.34 6.65 9.31
C ASN A 58 5.93 6.59 9.92
N MET A 59 5.85 6.24 11.22
CA MET A 59 4.54 6.09 11.87
C MET A 59 3.69 7.35 11.80
N ASP A 60 4.31 8.52 12.01
CA ASP A 60 3.60 9.80 11.91
C ASP A 60 3.06 10.05 10.49
N GLN A 61 3.84 9.70 9.49
CA GLN A 61 3.42 9.86 8.10
C GLN A 61 2.26 8.91 7.76
N ALA A 62 2.30 7.68 8.26
CA ALA A 62 1.23 6.72 8.05
C ALA A 62 -0.08 7.19 8.68
N VAL A 63 -0.02 7.72 9.89
CA VAL A 63 -1.19 8.29 10.57
C VAL A 63 -1.71 9.50 9.79
N ALA A 64 -0.82 10.41 9.38
CA ALA A 64 -1.21 11.59 8.60
C ALA A 64 -1.91 11.20 7.31
N ARG A 65 -1.43 10.16 6.64
CA ARG A 65 -2.06 9.66 5.41
C ARG A 65 -3.48 9.15 5.65
N GLY A 66 -3.69 8.41 6.75
CA GLY A 66 -5.02 7.95 7.11
C GLY A 66 -5.97 9.10 7.43
N LEU A 67 -5.52 10.08 8.20
CA LEU A 67 -6.32 11.27 8.50
C LEU A 67 -6.66 12.07 7.24
N GLN A 68 -5.71 12.24 6.35
CA GLN A 68 -5.94 12.92 5.08
C GLN A 68 -7.01 12.21 4.25
N PHE A 69 -6.96 10.89 4.20
CA PHE A 69 -7.96 10.11 3.49
C PHE A 69 -9.35 10.34 4.08
N VAL A 70 -9.49 10.27 5.39
CA VAL A 70 -10.78 10.46 6.06
C VAL A 70 -11.35 11.83 5.75
N GLN A 71 -10.52 12.88 5.82
CA GLN A 71 -10.96 14.24 5.52
C GLN A 71 -11.44 14.42 4.09
N LYS A 72 -10.73 13.82 3.13
CA LYS A 72 -11.06 13.96 1.71
C LYS A 72 -12.25 13.12 1.27
N GLU A 73 -12.32 11.87 1.74
CA GLU A 73 -13.22 10.89 1.16
C GLU A 73 -14.44 10.59 2.03
N ILE A 74 -14.37 10.87 3.32
CA ILE A 74 -15.44 10.53 4.26
C ILE A 74 -16.08 11.78 4.87
N LEU A 75 -15.27 12.75 5.25
CA LEU A 75 -15.76 14.04 5.76
C LEU A 75 -15.79 15.07 4.66
#